data_65bbabd95df26b2caca72f9d62f810a7
#
_entry.id   65bbabd95df26b2caca72f9d62f810a7
#
_cell.length_a   1.000
_cell.length_b   1.000
_cell.length_c   1.000
_cell.angle_alpha   90.00
_cell.angle_beta   90.00
_cell.angle_gamma   90.00
#
_symmetry.space_group_name_H-M   'P 1'
#
loop_
_entity.id
_entity.type
_entity.pdbx_description
1 polymer ?
#
loop_
_entity_poly.entity_id
_entity_poly.type
_entity_poly.pdbx_seq_one_letter_code
_entity_poly.pdbx_strand_id
1 'polypeptide(L)'
;LEANLNDVVSPFSQKLSSKFLALTPREIRVAALVKEGKTSKEISGIMNISKGTVDFHRDHIRMKLGLKNKNGNLRSFLLSIN
;
A
#
# COMPACT_ATOMS: atom_id res chain seq x y z
N LEU A 1 -14.11 4.01 -12.84
CA LEU A 1 -13.26 5.19 -12.81
C LEU A 1 -13.37 5.93 -11.52
N GLU A 2 -14.59 6.17 -11.10
CA GLU A 2 -14.78 6.93 -9.89
C GLU A 2 -14.30 6.18 -8.66
N ALA A 3 -14.46 4.87 -8.67
CA ALA A 3 -13.93 4.07 -7.58
C ALA A 3 -12.42 4.20 -7.50
N ASN A 4 -11.77 4.23 -8.66
CA ASN A 4 -10.32 4.41 -8.71
C ASN A 4 -9.91 5.78 -8.20
N LEU A 5 -10.67 6.80 -8.54
CA LEU A 5 -10.40 8.14 -8.06
C LEU A 5 -10.52 8.21 -6.55
N ASN A 6 -11.50 7.56 -5.98
CA ASN A 6 -11.67 7.55 -4.54
C ASN A 6 -10.46 6.94 -3.84
N ASP A 7 -9.89 5.90 -4.44
CA ASP A 7 -8.71 5.26 -3.86
C ASP A 7 -7.48 6.15 -3.95
N VAL A 8 -7.41 7.00 -4.97
CA VAL A 8 -6.21 7.78 -5.25
C VAL A 8 -6.27 9.17 -4.66
N VAL A 9 -7.48 9.68 -4.39
CA VAL A 9 -7.62 11.06 -3.94
C VAL A 9 -7.71 11.22 -2.43
N SER A 10 -7.62 10.15 -1.65
CA SER A 10 -7.57 10.31 -0.20
C SER A 10 -6.30 11.07 0.18
N PRO A 11 -6.31 11.81 1.30
CA PRO A 11 -5.12 12.58 1.70
C PRO A 11 -3.87 11.71 1.80
N PHE A 12 -4.01 10.51 2.36
CA PHE A 12 -2.87 9.61 2.45
C PHE A 12 -2.40 9.16 1.07
N SER A 13 -3.32 8.77 0.21
CA SER A 13 -2.98 8.29 -1.14
C SER A 13 -2.33 9.39 -1.97
N GLN A 14 -2.80 10.62 -1.84
CA GLN A 14 -2.19 11.74 -2.55
C GLN A 14 -0.77 12.01 -2.06
N LYS A 15 -0.57 11.97 -0.76
CA LYS A 15 0.76 12.17 -0.20
C LYS A 15 1.71 11.07 -0.65
N LEU A 16 1.24 9.83 -0.60
CA LEU A 16 2.05 8.70 -1.00
C LEU A 16 2.38 8.78 -2.49
N SER A 17 1.41 9.07 -3.31
CA SER A 17 1.59 9.17 -4.76
C SER A 17 2.54 10.31 -5.12
N SER A 18 2.40 11.45 -4.47
CA SER A 18 3.23 12.62 -4.69
C SER A 18 4.67 12.36 -4.31
N LYS A 19 4.88 11.68 -3.20
CA LYS A 19 6.21 11.42 -2.67
C LYS A 19 6.90 10.26 -3.38
N PHE A 20 6.15 9.25 -3.79
CA PHE A 20 6.71 8.04 -4.38
C PHE A 20 6.00 7.73 -5.69
N LEU A 21 6.40 8.44 -6.74
CA LEU A 21 5.74 8.33 -8.05
C LEU A 21 5.85 6.95 -8.66
N ALA A 22 6.76 6.12 -8.17
CA ALA A 22 6.93 4.77 -8.71
C ALA A 22 5.82 3.80 -8.28
N LEU A 23 5.02 4.18 -7.31
CA LEU A 23 3.94 3.29 -6.84
C LEU A 23 2.78 3.28 -7.82
N THR A 24 2.30 2.10 -8.13
CA THR A 24 1.12 1.94 -8.97
C THR A 24 -0.15 2.20 -8.15
N PRO A 25 -1.29 2.47 -8.79
CA PRO A 25 -2.54 2.64 -8.04
C PRO A 25 -2.88 1.43 -7.16
N ARG A 26 -2.60 0.23 -7.64
CA ARG A 26 -2.87 -0.98 -6.86
C ARG A 26 -1.96 -1.05 -5.63
N GLU A 27 -0.70 -0.68 -5.79
CA GLU A 27 0.22 -0.62 -4.67
C GLU A 27 -0.20 0.43 -3.65
N ILE A 28 -0.66 1.57 -4.12
CA ILE A 28 -1.16 2.62 -3.23
C ILE A 28 -2.34 2.11 -2.42
N ARG A 29 -3.24 1.36 -3.07
CA ARG A 29 -4.39 0.81 -2.36
C ARG A 29 -3.96 -0.22 -1.31
N VAL A 30 -3.03 -1.10 -1.67
CA VAL A 30 -2.51 -2.06 -0.69
C VAL A 30 -1.86 -1.32 0.48
N ALA A 31 -1.07 -0.28 0.18
CA ALA A 31 -0.42 0.50 1.21
C ALA A 31 -1.45 1.13 2.16
N ALA A 32 -2.52 1.68 1.62
CA ALA A 32 -3.57 2.29 2.44
C ALA A 32 -4.20 1.27 3.39
N LEU A 33 -4.45 0.05 2.88
CA LEU A 33 -5.04 -1.01 3.71
C LEU A 33 -4.06 -1.51 4.77
N VAL A 34 -2.78 -1.58 4.43
CA VAL A 34 -1.75 -1.93 5.42
C VAL A 34 -1.71 -0.89 6.52
N LYS A 35 -1.78 0.38 6.15
CA LYS A 35 -1.78 1.46 7.13
C LYS A 35 -2.95 1.34 8.09
N GLU A 36 -4.11 0.90 7.58
CA GLU A 36 -5.30 0.71 8.42
C GLU A 36 -5.17 -0.49 9.35
N GLY A 37 -4.14 -1.30 9.19
CA GLY A 37 -3.93 -2.46 10.05
C GLY A 37 -4.50 -3.75 9.49
N LYS A 38 -4.88 -3.77 8.22
CA LYS A 38 -5.41 -4.99 7.61
C LYS A 38 -4.29 -6.00 7.38
N THR A 39 -4.60 -7.27 7.62
CA THR A 39 -3.66 -8.36 7.32
C THR A 39 -3.67 -8.64 5.82
N SER A 40 -2.66 -9.38 5.35
CA SER A 40 -2.64 -9.80 3.95
C SER A 40 -3.88 -10.61 3.58
N LYS A 41 -4.34 -11.44 4.50
CA LYS A 41 -5.54 -12.23 4.26
C LYS A 41 -6.77 -11.33 4.10
N GLU A 42 -6.89 -10.32 4.96
CA GLU A 42 -8.01 -9.38 4.86
C GLU A 42 -7.94 -8.58 3.59
N ILE A 43 -6.75 -8.15 3.21
CA ILE A 43 -6.57 -7.38 1.98
C ILE A 43 -6.92 -8.23 0.77
N SER A 44 -6.57 -9.51 0.78
CA SER A 44 -6.89 -10.40 -0.33
C SER A 44 -8.40 -10.49 -0.53
N GLY A 45 -9.16 -10.54 0.56
CA GLY A 45 -10.61 -10.55 0.48
C GLY A 45 -11.18 -9.24 -0.02
N ILE A 46 -10.62 -8.13 0.47
CA ILE A 46 -11.10 -6.80 0.09
C ILE A 46 -10.84 -6.53 -1.39
N MET A 47 -9.66 -6.90 -1.87
CA MET A 47 -9.26 -6.61 -3.25
C MET A 47 -9.58 -7.74 -4.22
N ASN A 48 -10.08 -8.85 -3.70
CA ASN A 48 -10.43 -10.01 -4.52
C ASN A 48 -9.23 -10.54 -5.31
N ILE A 49 -8.11 -10.68 -4.65
CA ILE A 49 -6.89 -11.26 -5.19
C ILE A 49 -6.35 -12.26 -4.18
N SER A 50 -5.40 -13.08 -4.60
CA SER A 50 -4.83 -14.08 -3.68
C SER A 50 -3.95 -13.43 -2.64
N LYS A 51 -3.78 -14.12 -1.52
CA LYS A 51 -2.88 -13.66 -0.46
C LYS A 51 -1.45 -13.55 -0.99
N GLY A 52 -1.04 -14.48 -1.84
CA GLY A 52 0.29 -14.42 -2.43
C GLY A 52 0.49 -13.16 -3.26
N THR A 53 -0.53 -12.75 -3.99
CA THR A 53 -0.47 -11.52 -4.77
C THR A 53 -0.37 -10.31 -3.85
N VAL A 54 -1.10 -10.32 -2.73
CA VAL A 54 -0.99 -9.24 -1.74
C VAL A 54 0.44 -9.16 -1.21
N ASP A 55 1.01 -10.30 -0.85
CA ASP A 55 2.37 -10.33 -0.32
C ASP A 55 3.38 -9.83 -1.35
N PHE A 56 3.17 -10.18 -2.62
CA PHE A 56 3.98 -9.68 -3.71
C PHE A 56 3.92 -8.16 -3.80
N HIS A 57 2.73 -7.60 -3.71
CA HIS A 57 2.58 -6.14 -3.71
C HIS A 57 3.25 -5.50 -2.51
N ARG A 58 3.14 -6.11 -1.33
CA ARG A 58 3.77 -5.57 -0.13
C ARG A 58 5.29 -5.54 -0.28
N ASP A 59 5.87 -6.59 -0.85
CA ASP A 59 7.31 -6.63 -1.08
C ASP A 59 7.75 -5.55 -2.07
N HIS A 60 6.98 -5.37 -3.13
CA HIS A 60 7.27 -4.34 -4.12
C HIS A 60 7.18 -2.95 -3.51
N ILE A 61 6.18 -2.72 -2.67
CA ILE A 61 6.05 -1.44 -1.97
C ILE A 61 7.29 -1.19 -1.11
N ARG A 62 7.73 -2.20 -0.35
CA ARG A 62 8.93 -2.07 0.47
C ARG A 62 10.14 -1.67 -0.36
N MET A 63 10.32 -2.33 -1.49
CA MET A 63 11.44 -2.02 -2.37
C MET A 63 11.38 -0.59 -2.88
N LYS A 64 10.21 -0.17 -3.33
CA LYS A 64 10.04 1.16 -3.90
C LYS A 64 10.17 2.26 -2.87
N LEU A 65 9.82 1.98 -1.62
CA LEU A 65 9.97 2.94 -0.54
C LEU A 65 11.37 2.93 0.08
N GLY A 66 12.23 2.05 -0.41
CA GLY A 66 13.60 1.98 0.11
C GLY A 66 13.73 1.25 1.43
N LEU A 67 12.75 0.46 1.80
CA LEU A 67 12.80 -0.30 3.05
C LEU A 67 13.52 -1.61 2.80
N LYS A 68 14.83 -1.56 2.86
CA LYS A 68 15.64 -2.74 2.56
C LYS A 68 15.65 -3.75 3.68
N ASN A 69 15.44 -3.30 4.88
CA ASN A 69 15.50 -4.17 6.03
C ASN A 69 14.18 -4.90 6.19
N LYS A 70 14.22 -6.20 6.18
CA LYS A 70 13.02 -7.00 6.32
C LYS A 70 12.35 -6.84 7.68
N ASN A 71 13.11 -6.38 8.66
CA ASN A 71 12.53 -6.11 9.97
C ASN A 71 11.77 -4.80 10.02
N GLY A 72 11.89 -3.99 8.97
CA GLY A 72 11.16 -2.74 8.90
C GLY A 72 9.68 -3.03 8.85
N ASN A 73 8.93 -2.41 9.74
CA ASN A 73 7.48 -2.56 9.75
C ASN A 73 6.88 -1.62 8.73
N LEU A 74 6.33 -2.19 7.67
CA LEU A 74 5.76 -1.40 6.59
C LEU A 74 4.66 -0.47 7.11
N ARG A 75 3.80 -0.98 7.99
CA ARG A 75 2.72 -0.17 8.54
C ARG A 75 3.25 1.02 9.32
N SER A 76 4.28 0.83 10.12
CA SER A 76 4.88 1.92 10.89
C SER A 76 5.42 3.00 9.97
N PHE A 77 6.10 2.59 8.91
CA PHE A 77 6.61 3.54 7.94
C PHE A 77 5.47 4.33 7.29
N LEU A 78 4.41 3.64 6.90
CA LEU A 78 3.27 4.28 6.25
C LEU A 78 2.55 5.25 7.19
N LEU A 79 2.48 4.91 8.47
CA LEU A 79 1.88 5.80 9.46
C LEU A 79 2.69 7.08 9.61
N SER A 80 3.99 7.03 9.40
CA SER A 80 4.86 8.19 9.54
C SER A 80 4.72 9.17 8.37
N ILE A 81 4.15 8.76 7.26
CA ILE A 81 4.00 9.63 6.09
C ILE A 81 2.94 10.69 6.33
N ASN A 82 1.97 10.38 7.10
CA ASN A 82 0.88 11.33 7.35
C ASN A 82 1.37 12.63 8.04
#